data_08e81313aa93f5a6ea4787fd02b69af5
#
_entry.id   08e81313aa93f5a6ea4787fd02b69af5
#
_cell.length_a   1.000
_cell.length_b   1.000
_cell.length_c   1.000
_cell.angle_alpha   90.00
_cell.angle_beta   90.00
_cell.angle_gamma   90.00
#
_symmetry.space_group_name_H-M   'P 1'
#
loop_
_entity.id
_entity.type
_entity.pdbx_description
1 polymer ?
#
loop_
_entity_poly.entity_id
_entity_poly.type
_entity_poly.pdbx_seq_one_letter_code
_entity_poly.pdbx_strand_id
1 'polypeptide(L)'
;MFNLNYEGRLSKWREFRETLEDSPKPINDVVQFYRLAPTVSIHTDPFNNKTWPGPWELLHENQYCIFCKVLGMCYTLQLTESFKDSKFEIIIARDIESNTRLYLLSIDKSIIGLDDNYVHV
;
A
#
# COMPACT_ATOMS: atom_id res chain seq x y z
N MET A 1 5.59 4.23 12.85
CA MET A 1 5.04 5.39 12.14
C MET A 1 3.59 5.70 12.54
N PHE A 2 2.74 4.72 12.49
CA PHE A 2 1.28 4.94 12.62
C PHE A 2 0.81 5.46 13.97
N ASN A 3 1.62 5.36 15.01
CA ASN A 3 1.32 5.88 16.34
C ASN A 3 1.81 7.31 16.58
N LEU A 4 2.43 7.94 15.60
CA LEU A 4 2.95 9.29 15.68
C LEU A 4 1.91 10.32 15.23
N ASN A 5 2.14 11.61 15.52
CA ASN A 5 1.33 12.69 14.96
C ASN A 5 1.64 12.84 13.46
N TYR A 6 0.91 13.73 12.77
CA TYR A 6 1.04 13.88 11.33
C TYR A 6 2.48 14.22 10.90
N GLU A 7 3.11 15.17 11.57
CA GLU A 7 4.49 15.55 11.24
C GLU A 7 5.46 14.40 11.43
N GLY A 8 5.30 13.65 12.53
CA GLY A 8 6.09 12.46 12.78
C GLY A 8 5.86 11.37 11.74
N ARG A 9 4.60 11.18 11.32
CA ARG A 9 4.28 10.22 10.27
C ARG A 9 4.91 10.61 8.92
N LEU A 10 4.88 11.89 8.57
CA LEU A 10 5.54 12.36 7.35
C LEU A 10 7.04 12.07 7.36
N SER A 11 7.70 12.38 8.48
CA SER A 11 9.13 12.16 8.64
C SER A 11 9.49 10.69 8.56
N LYS A 12 8.75 9.82 9.26
CA LYS A 12 8.99 8.38 9.26
C LYS A 12 8.70 7.73 7.92
N TRP A 13 7.68 8.21 7.22
CA TRP A 13 7.36 7.71 5.89
C TRP A 13 8.48 8.03 4.90
N ARG A 14 9.04 9.23 5.00
CA ARG A 14 10.18 9.61 4.18
C ARG A 14 11.39 8.72 4.46
N GLU A 15 11.70 8.52 5.74
CA GLU A 15 12.80 7.63 6.15
C GLU A 15 12.57 6.21 5.60
N PHE A 16 11.35 5.70 5.72
CA PHE A 16 11.01 4.38 5.22
C PHE A 16 11.24 4.28 3.71
N ARG A 17 10.79 5.27 2.94
CA ARG A 17 11.01 5.28 1.49
C ARG A 17 12.51 5.29 1.15
N GLU A 18 13.30 6.02 1.91
CA GLU A 18 14.77 6.04 1.72
C GLU A 18 15.38 4.66 2.00
N THR A 19 14.90 3.96 3.02
CA THR A 19 15.41 2.61 3.32
C THR A 19 15.08 1.61 2.22
N LEU A 20 13.98 1.81 1.50
CA LEU A 20 13.60 0.92 0.40
C LEU A 20 14.60 0.95 -0.75
N GLU A 21 15.28 2.08 -0.96
CA GLU A 21 16.26 2.22 -2.04
C GLU A 21 17.44 1.25 -1.87
N ASP A 22 17.79 0.93 -0.63
CA ASP A 22 18.92 0.05 -0.32
C ASP A 22 18.49 -1.36 0.09
N SER A 23 17.18 -1.62 0.14
CA SER A 23 16.67 -2.92 0.58
C SER A 23 16.84 -3.97 -0.51
N PRO A 24 17.25 -5.20 -0.15
CA PRO A 24 17.27 -6.32 -1.09
C PRO A 24 15.88 -6.83 -1.43
N LYS A 25 14.86 -6.48 -0.62
CA LYS A 25 13.46 -6.92 -0.80
C LYS A 25 12.48 -5.78 -0.55
N PRO A 26 12.52 -4.70 -1.34
CA PRO A 26 11.70 -3.51 -1.06
C PRO A 26 10.20 -3.78 -1.12
N ILE A 27 9.74 -4.61 -2.04
CA ILE A 27 8.33 -4.94 -2.17
C ILE A 27 7.84 -5.67 -0.91
N ASN A 28 8.61 -6.65 -0.43
CA ASN A 28 8.27 -7.38 0.78
C ASN A 28 8.24 -6.46 2.01
N ASP A 29 9.19 -5.54 2.10
CA ASP A 29 9.27 -4.58 3.19
C ASP A 29 8.03 -3.68 3.24
N VAL A 30 7.55 -3.24 2.07
CA VAL A 30 6.34 -2.40 1.98
C VAL A 30 5.11 -3.17 2.45
N VAL A 31 4.97 -4.44 2.07
CA VAL A 31 3.86 -5.28 2.52
C VAL A 31 3.86 -5.39 4.04
N GLN A 32 5.00 -5.73 4.63
CA GLN A 32 5.13 -5.88 6.09
C GLN A 32 4.82 -4.56 6.81
N PHE A 33 5.27 -3.45 6.26
CA PHE A 33 5.05 -2.14 6.84
C PHE A 33 3.54 -1.81 6.93
N TYR A 34 2.81 -2.01 5.84
CA TYR A 34 1.37 -1.67 5.82
C TYR A 34 0.48 -2.67 6.53
N ARG A 35 0.97 -3.87 6.82
CA ARG A 35 0.26 -4.80 7.71
C ARG A 35 0.09 -4.22 9.10
N LEU A 36 1.00 -3.34 9.53
CA LEU A 36 0.97 -2.71 10.84
C LEU A 36 0.08 -1.48 10.90
N ALA A 37 -0.44 -1.01 9.77
CA ALA A 37 -1.30 0.16 9.74
C ALA A 37 -2.63 -0.13 10.45
N PRO A 38 -3.19 0.86 11.17
CA PRO A 38 -4.45 0.64 11.90
C PRO A 38 -5.61 0.44 10.91
N THR A 39 -6.30 -0.70 11.04
CA THR A 39 -7.43 -1.03 10.17
C THR A 39 -8.72 -0.44 10.71
N VAL A 40 -9.50 0.19 9.84
CA VAL A 40 -10.79 0.79 10.18
C VAL A 40 -11.90 0.16 9.34
N SER A 41 -13.13 0.26 9.83
CA SER A 41 -14.31 -0.30 9.17
C SER A 41 -14.88 0.60 8.07
N ILE A 42 -14.52 1.89 8.05
CA ILE A 42 -14.95 2.82 7.00
C ILE A 42 -14.13 2.54 5.76
N HIS A 43 -14.79 2.40 4.62
CA HIS A 43 -14.16 2.00 3.39
C HIS A 43 -14.18 3.09 2.32
N THR A 44 -13.07 3.23 1.62
CA THR A 44 -13.00 3.98 0.36
C THR A 44 -13.58 3.10 -0.75
N ASP A 45 -14.38 3.68 -1.64
CA ASP A 45 -14.93 2.95 -2.78
C ASP A 45 -13.81 2.66 -3.79
N PRO A 46 -13.40 1.39 -3.97
CA PRO A 46 -12.31 1.04 -4.88
C PRO A 46 -12.68 1.19 -6.35
N PHE A 47 -13.98 1.29 -6.67
CA PHE A 47 -14.46 1.43 -8.05
C PHE A 47 -14.61 2.88 -8.49
N ASN A 48 -14.39 3.84 -7.59
CA ASN A 48 -14.46 5.26 -7.91
C ASN A 48 -13.15 5.94 -7.52
N ASN A 49 -12.22 5.99 -8.48
CA ASN A 49 -10.88 6.52 -8.24
C ASN A 49 -10.87 8.01 -7.89
N LYS A 50 -11.94 8.73 -8.17
CA LYS A 50 -12.07 10.14 -7.80
C LYS A 50 -12.20 10.33 -6.29
N THR A 51 -12.64 9.30 -5.57
CA THR A 51 -12.78 9.32 -4.11
C THR A 51 -11.55 8.79 -3.38
N TRP A 52 -10.56 8.27 -4.10
CA TRP A 52 -9.35 7.74 -3.48
C TRP A 52 -8.55 8.85 -2.81
N PRO A 53 -8.12 8.67 -1.55
CA PRO A 53 -7.24 9.64 -0.93
C PRO A 53 -5.88 9.63 -1.63
N GLY A 54 -5.25 10.80 -1.70
CA GLY A 54 -3.86 10.89 -2.15
C GLY A 54 -2.90 10.44 -1.06
N PRO A 55 -1.58 10.35 -1.37
CA PRO A 55 -0.61 9.85 -0.41
C PRO A 55 -0.54 10.70 0.87
N TRP A 56 -0.59 12.01 0.75
CA TRP A 56 -0.54 12.90 1.91
C TRP A 56 -1.82 12.86 2.72
N GLU A 57 -2.97 12.66 2.07
CA GLU A 57 -4.25 12.52 2.75
C GLU A 57 -4.27 11.24 3.61
N LEU A 58 -3.75 10.13 3.09
CA LEU A 58 -3.64 8.89 3.86
C LEU A 58 -2.81 9.08 5.13
N LEU A 59 -1.69 9.78 5.00
CA LEU A 59 -0.82 10.06 6.15
C LEU A 59 -1.51 10.96 7.17
N HIS A 60 -2.24 11.95 6.70
CA HIS A 60 -2.95 12.89 7.55
C HIS A 60 -4.08 12.19 8.32
N GLU A 61 -4.93 11.46 7.63
CA GLU A 61 -6.07 10.77 8.21
C GLU A 61 -5.65 9.60 9.09
N ASN A 62 -4.61 8.89 8.69
CA ASN A 62 -4.09 7.73 9.41
C ASN A 62 -5.16 6.66 9.68
N GLN A 63 -6.05 6.47 8.71
CA GLN A 63 -7.13 5.49 8.76
C GLN A 63 -7.08 4.65 7.49
N TYR A 64 -6.93 3.35 7.65
CA TYR A 64 -6.67 2.44 6.55
C TYR A 64 -7.69 1.31 6.52
N CYS A 65 -8.62 1.33 5.57
CA CYS A 65 -9.32 0.10 5.20
C CYS A 65 -8.33 -0.78 4.43
N ILE A 66 -8.69 -2.04 4.18
CA ILE A 66 -7.79 -2.97 3.49
C ILE A 66 -7.37 -2.41 2.13
N PHE A 67 -8.31 -1.84 1.37
CA PHE A 67 -7.98 -1.22 0.09
C PHE A 67 -6.97 -0.07 0.25
N CYS A 68 -7.15 0.77 1.27
CA CYS A 68 -6.25 1.90 1.50
C CYS A 68 -4.85 1.46 1.91
N LYS A 69 -4.69 0.30 2.55
CA LYS A 69 -3.37 -0.28 2.82
C LYS A 69 -2.65 -0.60 1.51
N VAL A 70 -3.35 -1.23 0.56
CA VAL A 70 -2.79 -1.55 -0.75
C VAL A 70 -2.48 -0.26 -1.51
N LEU A 71 -3.37 0.72 -1.44
CA LEU A 71 -3.15 2.04 -2.05
C LEU A 71 -1.90 2.71 -1.46
N GLY A 72 -1.72 2.63 -0.14
CA GLY A 72 -0.53 3.15 0.54
C GLY A 72 0.75 2.48 0.08
N MET A 73 0.72 1.15 -0.12
CA MET A 73 1.86 0.42 -0.68
C MET A 73 2.20 0.97 -2.07
N CYS A 74 1.20 1.18 -2.90
CA CYS A 74 1.37 1.72 -4.25
C CYS A 74 2.05 3.10 -4.20
N TYR A 75 1.51 4.02 -3.42
CA TYR A 75 2.07 5.37 -3.31
C TYR A 75 3.51 5.36 -2.78
N THR A 76 3.78 4.51 -1.79
CA THR A 76 5.11 4.42 -1.20
C THR A 76 6.14 4.00 -2.24
N LEU A 77 5.84 2.98 -3.03
CA LEU A 77 6.75 2.50 -4.07
C LEU A 77 6.87 3.50 -5.23
N GLN A 78 5.76 4.12 -5.64
CA GLN A 78 5.79 5.12 -6.72
C GLN A 78 6.71 6.29 -6.42
N LEU A 79 6.88 6.63 -5.15
CA LEU A 79 7.69 7.78 -4.72
C LEU A 79 9.14 7.42 -4.41
N THR A 80 9.54 6.18 -4.71
CA THR A 80 10.95 5.79 -4.64
C THR A 80 11.61 5.99 -6.00
N GLU A 81 12.91 6.23 -6.01
CA GLU A 81 13.68 6.30 -7.26
C GLU A 81 13.71 4.96 -7.97
N SER A 82 13.81 3.87 -7.19
CA SER A 82 13.91 2.51 -7.75
C SER A 82 12.70 2.10 -8.57
N PHE A 83 11.51 2.62 -8.24
CA PHE A 83 10.25 2.23 -8.88
C PHE A 83 9.56 3.38 -9.61
N LYS A 84 10.20 4.52 -9.78
CA LYS A 84 9.56 5.71 -10.40
C LYS A 84 9.06 5.48 -11.82
N ASP A 85 9.71 4.57 -12.55
CA ASP A 85 9.35 4.25 -13.94
C ASP A 85 8.58 2.93 -14.06
N SER A 86 8.25 2.30 -12.94
CA SER A 86 7.49 1.04 -12.93
C SER A 86 6.03 1.29 -13.26
N LYS A 87 5.39 0.28 -13.81
CA LYS A 87 3.96 0.30 -14.11
C LYS A 87 3.19 -0.27 -12.93
N PHE A 88 2.27 0.52 -12.38
CA PHE A 88 1.44 0.13 -11.24
C PHE A 88 -0.02 0.01 -11.65
N GLU A 89 -0.67 -1.05 -11.18
CA GLU A 89 -2.11 -1.25 -11.35
C GLU A 89 -2.69 -1.81 -10.07
N ILE A 90 -3.88 -1.34 -9.70
CA ILE A 90 -4.64 -1.91 -8.59
C ILE A 90 -5.59 -2.94 -9.19
N ILE A 91 -5.57 -4.15 -8.65
CA ILE A 91 -6.41 -5.26 -9.11
C ILE A 91 -7.42 -5.57 -8.02
N ILE A 92 -8.70 -5.61 -8.41
CA ILE A 92 -9.78 -6.04 -7.52
C ILE A 92 -10.20 -7.42 -8.00
N ALA A 93 -10.06 -8.41 -7.13
CA ALA A 93 -10.35 -9.80 -7.45
C ALA A 93 -11.25 -10.40 -6.38
N ARG A 94 -11.71 -11.62 -6.61
CA ARG A 94 -12.53 -12.37 -5.66
C ARG A 94 -11.92 -13.76 -5.48
N ASP A 95 -11.74 -14.13 -4.23
CA ASP A 95 -11.38 -15.50 -3.88
C ASP A 95 -12.66 -16.33 -3.94
N ILE A 96 -12.70 -17.29 -4.88
CA ILE A 96 -13.89 -18.09 -5.12
C ILE A 96 -14.22 -18.99 -3.93
N GLU A 97 -13.21 -19.56 -3.29
CA GLU A 97 -13.39 -20.47 -2.17
C GLU A 97 -13.97 -19.77 -0.94
N SER A 98 -13.40 -18.64 -0.55
CA SER A 98 -13.83 -17.88 0.62
C SER A 98 -14.90 -16.85 0.32
N ASN A 99 -15.15 -16.59 -0.97
CA ASN A 99 -16.07 -15.54 -1.45
C ASN A 99 -15.71 -14.16 -0.88
N THR A 100 -14.43 -13.89 -0.72
CA THR A 100 -13.94 -12.60 -0.22
C THR A 100 -13.32 -11.79 -1.37
N ARG A 101 -13.46 -10.46 -1.24
CA ARG A 101 -12.84 -9.55 -2.19
C ARG A 101 -11.37 -9.36 -1.82
N LEU A 102 -10.51 -9.39 -2.84
CA LEU A 102 -9.08 -9.20 -2.70
C LEU A 102 -8.66 -7.90 -3.39
N TYR A 103 -7.75 -7.19 -2.77
CA TYR A 103 -7.12 -6.01 -3.35
C TYR A 103 -5.65 -6.31 -3.55
N LEU A 104 -5.21 -6.26 -4.80
CA LEU A 104 -3.86 -6.63 -5.18
C LEU A 104 -3.19 -5.46 -5.88
N LEU A 105 -1.87 -5.40 -5.80
CA LEU A 105 -1.07 -4.40 -6.47
C LEU A 105 -0.20 -5.11 -7.49
N SER A 106 -0.31 -4.70 -8.76
CA SER A 106 0.57 -5.16 -9.83
C SER A 106 1.68 -4.13 -10.00
N ILE A 107 2.93 -4.59 -9.94
CA ILE A 107 4.12 -3.77 -10.15
C ILE A 107 4.92 -4.46 -11.23
N ASP A 108 4.89 -3.91 -12.45
CA ASP A 108 5.49 -4.52 -13.62
C ASP A 108 4.96 -5.96 -13.80
N LYS A 109 5.76 -6.98 -13.48
CA LYS A 109 5.36 -8.40 -13.60
C LYS A 109 5.05 -9.07 -12.27
N SER A 110 5.12 -8.32 -11.16
CA SER A 110 4.87 -8.86 -9.83
C SER A 110 3.47 -8.48 -9.37
N ILE A 111 2.77 -9.42 -8.73
CA ILE A 111 1.44 -9.18 -8.16
C ILE A 111 1.53 -9.48 -6.68
N ILE A 112 1.19 -8.50 -5.84
CA ILE A 112 1.29 -8.62 -4.38
C ILE A 112 -0.01 -8.18 -3.70
N GLY A 113 -0.21 -8.68 -2.49
CA GLY A 113 -1.28 -8.29 -1.60
C GLY A 113 -0.77 -8.25 -0.17
N LEU A 114 -1.65 -7.98 0.78
CA LEU A 114 -1.30 -7.98 2.19
C LEU A 114 -1.09 -9.39 2.75
N ASP A 115 -1.66 -10.38 2.09
CA ASP A 115 -1.52 -11.79 2.46
C ASP A 115 -0.42 -12.43 1.60
N ASP A 116 0.54 -13.10 2.23
CA ASP A 116 1.65 -13.76 1.55
C ASP A 116 1.19 -14.81 0.52
N ASN A 117 -0.01 -15.37 0.71
CA ASN A 117 -0.56 -16.35 -0.22
C ASN A 117 -0.85 -15.79 -1.60
N TYR A 118 -0.85 -14.47 -1.75
CA TYR A 118 -1.18 -13.79 -3.00
C TYR A 118 0.01 -13.05 -3.60
N VAL A 119 1.24 -13.47 -3.27
CA VAL A 119 2.45 -12.90 -3.85
C VAL A 119 2.86 -13.75 -5.05
N HIS A 120 2.92 -13.11 -6.22
CA HIS A 120 3.30 -13.76 -7.49
C HIS A 120 4.33 -12.88 -8.21
N VAL A 121 5.28 -13.54 -8.81
CA VAL A 121 6.32 -12.87 -9.60
C VAL A 121 6.32 -13.39 -11.02
#